data_f847b21657892307b5c15333b3d7674e
#
_entry.id   f847b21657892307b5c15333b3d7674e
#
_cell.length_a   1.000
_cell.length_b   1.000
_cell.length_c   1.000
_cell.angle_alpha   90.00
_cell.angle_beta   90.00
_cell.angle_gamma   90.00
#
_symmetry.space_group_name_H-M   'P 1'
#
loop_
_entity.id
_entity.type
_entity.pdbx_description
1 polymer ?
#
loop_
_entity_poly.entity_id
_entity_poly.type
_entity_poly.pdbx_seq_one_letter_code
_entity_poly.pdbx_strand_id
1 'polypeptide(L)'
;PVDRRQRQMCIRDRFNSEPTIQESLEDGSDLVMFSGDKLFGSVQSGIIAGNQRIIKKIKDSPLFRTYRCSPFTLYELQETTIKYVSKRELEIPVWKMISLKYEDLYKRAEEISKVIKFEHSIVDDYSIMGGGTMPNKKIQSPVLKFDILNNGHLLGDLISNSTPIIPRTNKEKIVIDIRSSDKKNDEIIKNFFLSQ
;
A
#
# COMPACT_ATOMS: atom_id res chain seq x y z
N PRO A 1 -14.57 22.33 9.20
CA PRO A 1 -14.57 20.91 8.76
C PRO A 1 -14.27 20.88 7.26
N VAL A 2 -13.11 20.34 6.90
CA VAL A 2 -12.76 20.12 5.49
C VAL A 2 -13.81 19.17 4.91
N ASP A 3 -14.52 19.63 3.87
CA ASP A 3 -15.59 18.87 3.23
C ASP A 3 -15.09 17.47 2.87
N ARG A 4 -15.82 16.42 3.28
CA ARG A 4 -15.47 15.03 3.01
C ARG A 4 -15.38 14.73 1.51
N ARG A 5 -16.08 15.49 0.66
CA ARG A 5 -15.97 15.43 -0.80
C ARG A 5 -14.59 15.88 -1.29
N GLN A 6 -13.98 16.89 -0.67
CA GLN A 6 -12.62 17.33 -1.00
C GLN A 6 -11.55 16.28 -0.65
N ARG A 7 -11.73 15.50 0.43
CA ARG A 7 -10.78 14.42 0.76
C ARG A 7 -10.85 13.25 -0.22
N GLN A 8 -12.04 12.86 -0.66
CA GLN A 8 -12.21 11.85 -1.72
C GLN A 8 -11.65 12.36 -3.05
N MET A 9 -11.86 13.62 -3.41
CA MET A 9 -11.23 14.25 -4.57
C MET A 9 -9.70 14.19 -4.52
N CYS A 10 -9.07 14.50 -3.36
CA CYS A 10 -7.60 14.49 -3.25
C CYS A 10 -6.96 13.10 -3.44
N ILE A 11 -7.62 12.01 -3.07
CA ILE A 11 -7.16 10.66 -3.34
C ILE A 11 -7.46 10.29 -4.79
N ARG A 12 -8.64 10.65 -5.30
CA ARG A 12 -9.08 10.45 -6.68
C ARG A 12 -8.22 11.21 -7.68
N ASP A 13 -7.87 12.47 -7.41
CA ASP A 13 -7.03 13.30 -8.30
C ASP A 13 -5.61 12.75 -8.48
N ARG A 14 -5.12 11.97 -7.52
CA ARG A 14 -3.83 11.26 -7.64
C ARG A 14 -3.90 10.03 -8.56
N PHE A 15 -5.12 9.54 -8.88
CA PHE A 15 -5.36 8.28 -9.60
C PHE A 15 -6.22 8.42 -10.85
N ASN A 16 -6.33 9.63 -11.41
CA ASN A 16 -7.19 9.99 -12.56
C ASN A 16 -7.00 9.17 -13.86
N SER A 17 -6.24 8.07 -13.85
CA SER A 17 -5.96 7.31 -15.09
C SER A 17 -6.66 5.95 -15.16
N GLU A 18 -7.23 5.46 -14.07
CA GLU A 18 -7.95 4.18 -14.09
C GLU A 18 -9.36 4.38 -13.54
N PRO A 19 -10.40 3.89 -14.24
CA PRO A 19 -11.76 4.01 -13.79
C PRO A 19 -11.96 3.21 -12.49
N THR A 20 -12.79 3.73 -11.60
CA THR A 20 -13.25 2.96 -10.45
C THR A 20 -14.20 1.86 -10.87
N ILE A 21 -14.49 0.92 -9.97
CA ILE A 21 -15.47 -0.15 -10.20
C ILE A 21 -16.83 0.45 -10.54
N GLN A 22 -17.25 1.51 -9.81
CA GLN A 22 -18.51 2.21 -10.02
C GLN A 22 -18.55 2.87 -11.39
N GLU A 23 -17.52 3.64 -11.76
CA GLU A 23 -17.41 4.28 -13.08
C GLU A 23 -17.47 3.25 -14.21
N SER A 24 -16.73 2.14 -14.09
CA SER A 24 -16.75 1.09 -15.12
C SER A 24 -18.16 0.49 -15.30
N LEU A 25 -18.92 0.31 -14.22
CA LEU A 25 -20.28 -0.19 -14.29
C LEU A 25 -21.26 0.87 -14.83
N GLU A 26 -21.11 2.14 -14.46
CA GLU A 26 -21.87 3.27 -14.99
C GLU A 26 -21.62 3.49 -16.48
N ASP A 27 -20.38 3.27 -16.93
CA ASP A 27 -19.97 3.33 -18.35
C ASP A 27 -20.47 2.15 -19.20
N GLY A 28 -21.22 1.21 -18.58
CA GLY A 28 -21.92 0.13 -19.30
C GLY A 28 -21.23 -1.23 -19.26
N SER A 29 -20.20 -1.43 -18.44
CA SER A 29 -19.65 -2.77 -18.24
C SER A 29 -20.65 -3.67 -17.51
N ASP A 30 -20.91 -4.86 -18.02
CA ASP A 30 -21.77 -5.84 -17.35
C ASP A 30 -21.14 -6.41 -16.08
N LEU A 31 -19.81 -6.63 -16.11
CA LEU A 31 -19.03 -7.18 -15.01
C LEU A 31 -17.68 -6.47 -14.90
N VAL A 32 -17.24 -6.28 -13.68
CA VAL A 32 -15.89 -5.83 -13.33
C VAL A 32 -15.25 -6.89 -12.43
N MET A 33 -13.99 -7.22 -12.73
CA MET A 33 -13.20 -8.17 -11.93
C MET A 33 -11.97 -7.49 -11.36
N PHE A 34 -11.69 -7.72 -10.09
CA PHE A 34 -10.54 -7.14 -9.41
C PHE A 34 -10.02 -8.01 -8.28
N SER A 35 -8.81 -7.71 -7.81
CA SER A 35 -8.15 -8.45 -6.73
C SER A 35 -8.42 -7.80 -5.37
N GLY A 36 -8.71 -8.61 -4.35
CA GLY A 36 -8.92 -8.15 -3.00
C GLY A 36 -7.64 -7.67 -2.31
N ASP A 37 -6.49 -8.26 -2.64
CA ASP A 37 -5.17 -8.00 -2.05
C ASP A 37 -4.39 -6.85 -2.70
N LYS A 38 -4.96 -6.17 -3.69
CA LYS A 38 -4.36 -5.00 -4.34
C LYS A 38 -4.89 -3.71 -3.71
N LEU A 39 -5.27 -2.72 -4.51
CA LEU A 39 -5.79 -1.44 -4.02
C LEU A 39 -7.07 -1.56 -3.18
N PHE A 40 -7.82 -2.64 -3.33
CA PHE A 40 -8.95 -2.90 -2.43
C PHE A 40 -8.49 -3.05 -0.96
N GLY A 41 -7.26 -3.52 -0.75
CA GLY A 41 -6.59 -3.51 0.56
C GLY A 41 -7.10 -4.55 1.55
N SER A 42 -7.56 -5.70 1.04
CA SER A 42 -8.03 -6.85 1.83
C SER A 42 -7.14 -8.08 1.60
N VAL A 43 -7.68 -9.26 1.79
CA VAL A 43 -7.00 -10.54 1.58
C VAL A 43 -7.00 -10.97 0.12
N GLN A 44 -6.07 -11.87 -0.24
CA GLN A 44 -6.00 -12.43 -1.57
C GLN A 44 -7.30 -13.13 -1.96
N SER A 45 -7.94 -12.60 -2.99
CA SER A 45 -9.22 -13.08 -3.53
C SER A 45 -9.49 -12.46 -4.88
N GLY A 46 -10.25 -13.17 -5.71
CA GLY A 46 -10.86 -12.61 -6.92
C GLY A 46 -12.28 -12.12 -6.59
N ILE A 47 -12.58 -10.88 -6.93
CA ILE A 47 -13.89 -10.28 -6.69
C ILE A 47 -14.52 -9.97 -8.05
N ILE A 48 -15.80 -10.34 -8.20
CA ILE A 48 -16.60 -10.06 -9.39
C ILE A 48 -17.80 -9.22 -8.94
N ALA A 49 -17.97 -8.05 -9.53
CA ALA A 49 -19.10 -7.16 -9.28
C ALA A 49 -19.81 -6.81 -10.59
N GLY A 50 -21.14 -6.59 -10.55
CA GLY A 50 -21.88 -6.15 -11.72
C GLY A 50 -23.31 -6.69 -11.81
N ASN A 51 -23.77 -6.93 -13.05
CA ASN A 51 -25.15 -7.27 -13.35
C ASN A 51 -25.64 -8.51 -12.56
N GLN A 52 -26.70 -8.31 -11.78
CA GLN A 52 -27.24 -9.33 -10.89
C GLN A 52 -27.61 -10.66 -11.62
N ARG A 53 -28.12 -10.57 -12.86
CA ARG A 53 -28.50 -11.77 -13.63
C ARG A 53 -27.27 -12.59 -13.98
N ILE A 54 -26.15 -11.93 -14.35
CA ILE A 54 -24.91 -12.59 -14.72
C ILE A 54 -24.25 -13.16 -13.46
N ILE A 55 -24.18 -12.39 -12.38
CA ILE A 55 -23.66 -12.85 -11.09
C ILE A 55 -24.45 -14.10 -10.60
N LYS A 56 -25.77 -14.10 -10.76
CA LYS A 56 -26.58 -15.29 -10.42
C LYS A 56 -26.18 -16.51 -11.26
N LYS A 57 -26.04 -16.36 -12.58
CA LYS A 57 -25.58 -17.47 -13.46
C LYS A 57 -24.21 -18.01 -13.03
N ILE A 58 -23.27 -17.14 -12.65
CA ILE A 58 -21.95 -17.55 -12.15
C ILE A 58 -22.10 -18.36 -10.86
N LYS A 59 -22.89 -17.88 -9.90
CA LYS A 59 -23.14 -18.57 -8.62
C LYS A 59 -23.85 -19.91 -8.77
N ASP A 60 -24.74 -20.04 -9.75
CA ASP A 60 -25.50 -21.27 -10.02
C ASP A 60 -24.65 -22.31 -10.78
N SER A 61 -23.49 -21.92 -11.29
CA SER A 61 -22.55 -22.84 -11.98
C SER A 61 -21.92 -23.83 -10.98
N PRO A 62 -21.90 -25.14 -11.29
CA PRO A 62 -21.19 -26.13 -10.47
C PRO A 62 -19.71 -25.78 -10.24
N LEU A 63 -19.05 -25.15 -11.22
CA LEU A 63 -17.66 -24.70 -11.11
C LEU A 63 -17.47 -23.65 -10.02
N PHE A 64 -18.50 -22.86 -9.69
CA PHE A 64 -18.38 -21.84 -8.65
C PHE A 64 -18.01 -22.45 -7.28
N ARG A 65 -18.44 -23.70 -7.03
CA ARG A 65 -18.12 -24.41 -5.80
C ARG A 65 -16.62 -24.67 -5.64
N THR A 66 -15.87 -24.84 -6.74
CA THR A 66 -14.43 -25.09 -6.72
C THR A 66 -13.63 -23.84 -6.31
N TYR A 67 -14.21 -22.65 -6.51
CA TYR A 67 -13.63 -21.35 -6.16
C TYR A 67 -14.15 -20.81 -4.82
N ARG A 68 -14.77 -21.64 -4.00
CA ARG A 68 -15.33 -21.21 -2.73
C ARG A 68 -14.24 -20.70 -1.79
N CYS A 69 -14.34 -19.44 -1.39
CA CYS A 69 -13.47 -18.84 -0.38
C CYS A 69 -13.70 -19.44 1.00
N SER A 70 -12.68 -19.40 1.84
CA SER A 70 -12.80 -19.76 3.25
C SER A 70 -13.68 -18.75 4.00
N PRO A 71 -14.32 -19.14 5.12
CA PRO A 71 -15.05 -18.20 5.97
C PRO A 71 -14.19 -17.03 6.44
N PHE A 72 -12.90 -17.24 6.72
CA PHE A 72 -11.95 -16.20 7.09
C PHE A 72 -11.79 -15.17 5.96
N THR A 73 -11.58 -15.61 4.71
CA THR A 73 -11.49 -14.73 3.54
C THR A 73 -12.75 -13.88 3.39
N LEU A 74 -13.94 -14.48 3.57
CA LEU A 74 -15.21 -13.75 3.48
C LEU A 74 -15.37 -12.72 4.59
N TYR A 75 -14.96 -13.05 5.81
CA TYR A 75 -14.97 -12.13 6.94
C TYR A 75 -14.08 -10.90 6.68
N GLU A 76 -12.83 -11.11 6.27
CA GLU A 76 -11.88 -10.02 5.97
C GLU A 76 -12.35 -9.12 4.81
N LEU A 77 -12.94 -9.71 3.77
CA LEU A 77 -13.55 -8.97 2.67
C LEU A 77 -14.74 -8.14 3.16
N GLN A 78 -15.58 -8.68 4.05
CA GLN A 78 -16.71 -7.98 4.64
C GLN A 78 -16.25 -6.78 5.47
N GLU A 79 -15.27 -6.98 6.37
CA GLU A 79 -14.70 -5.90 7.20
C GLU A 79 -14.14 -4.77 6.34
N THR A 80 -13.40 -5.10 5.28
CA THR A 80 -12.86 -4.12 4.33
C THR A 80 -13.99 -3.40 3.59
N THR A 81 -15.00 -4.13 3.12
CA THR A 81 -16.16 -3.54 2.41
C THR A 81 -16.94 -2.58 3.31
N ILE A 82 -17.14 -2.94 4.59
CA ILE A 82 -17.79 -2.06 5.56
C ILE A 82 -17.02 -0.75 5.72
N LYS A 83 -15.68 -0.75 5.70
CA LYS A 83 -14.89 0.48 5.76
C LYS A 83 -15.16 1.38 4.56
N TYR A 84 -15.26 0.83 3.34
CA TYR A 84 -15.63 1.59 2.15
C TYR A 84 -17.05 2.17 2.24
N VAL A 85 -18.03 1.35 2.59
CA VAL A 85 -19.44 1.79 2.71
C VAL A 85 -19.59 2.86 3.80
N SER A 86 -18.84 2.73 4.89
CA SER A 86 -18.83 3.68 6.01
C SER A 86 -17.92 4.89 5.78
N LYS A 87 -17.31 5.04 4.59
CA LYS A 87 -16.36 6.12 4.26
C LYS A 87 -15.18 6.21 5.23
N ARG A 88 -14.68 5.06 5.65
CA ARG A 88 -13.52 4.88 6.53
C ARG A 88 -12.34 4.22 5.82
N GLU A 89 -12.21 4.44 4.51
CA GLU A 89 -11.16 3.87 3.66
C GLU A 89 -9.74 4.19 4.15
N LEU A 90 -9.54 5.30 4.85
CA LEU A 90 -8.25 5.65 5.44
C LEU A 90 -7.83 4.75 6.63
N GLU A 91 -8.73 3.90 7.13
CA GLU A 91 -8.40 2.85 8.09
C GLU A 91 -7.83 1.59 7.41
N ILE A 92 -7.93 1.51 6.07
CA ILE A 92 -7.33 0.45 5.27
C ILE A 92 -5.84 0.80 5.08
N PRO A 93 -4.90 -0.09 5.43
CA PRO A 93 -3.47 0.22 5.46
C PRO A 93 -2.92 0.81 4.17
N VAL A 94 -3.28 0.25 3.01
CA VAL A 94 -2.81 0.75 1.71
C VAL A 94 -3.26 2.20 1.46
N TRP A 95 -4.51 2.54 1.77
CA TRP A 95 -5.02 3.89 1.60
C TRP A 95 -4.43 4.87 2.61
N LYS A 96 -4.21 4.42 3.85
CA LYS A 96 -3.50 5.20 4.85
C LYS A 96 -2.10 5.58 4.36
N MET A 97 -1.32 4.62 3.83
CA MET A 97 0.03 4.87 3.29
C MET A 97 0.01 5.82 2.09
N ILE A 98 -0.92 5.62 1.16
CA ILE A 98 -1.07 6.47 -0.04
C ILE A 98 -1.42 7.91 0.34
N SER A 99 -2.25 8.11 1.36
CA SER A 99 -2.73 9.43 1.78
C SER A 99 -1.72 10.27 2.55
N LEU A 100 -0.59 9.68 3.00
CA LEU A 100 0.43 10.41 3.75
C LEU A 100 1.01 11.57 2.91
N LYS A 101 1.09 12.72 3.54
CA LYS A 101 1.67 13.92 2.92
C LYS A 101 3.20 13.81 2.88
N TYR A 102 3.80 14.38 1.84
CA TYR A 102 5.25 14.40 1.67
C TYR A 102 5.95 15.05 2.86
N GLU A 103 5.44 16.19 3.33
CA GLU A 103 6.03 16.98 4.43
C GLU A 103 6.05 16.19 5.75
N ASP A 104 5.00 15.40 6.02
CA ASP A 104 4.93 14.58 7.22
C ASP A 104 5.92 13.41 7.15
N LEU A 105 6.09 12.83 5.96
CA LEU A 105 7.08 11.78 5.72
C LEU A 105 8.50 12.31 5.82
N TYR A 106 8.76 13.50 5.28
CA TYR A 106 10.08 14.13 5.34
C TYR A 106 10.50 14.39 6.78
N LYS A 107 9.60 14.93 7.62
CA LYS A 107 9.84 15.09 9.07
C LYS A 107 10.18 13.77 9.77
N ARG A 108 9.46 12.69 9.43
CA ARG A 108 9.75 11.36 9.97
C ARG A 108 11.13 10.86 9.54
N ALA A 109 11.48 11.05 8.26
CA ALA A 109 12.80 10.70 7.74
C ALA A 109 13.92 11.49 8.45
N GLU A 110 13.72 12.79 8.67
CA GLU A 110 14.66 13.63 9.43
C GLU A 110 14.85 13.14 10.88
N GLU A 111 13.75 12.81 11.57
CA GLU A 111 13.83 12.32 12.95
C GLU A 111 14.55 10.96 13.05
N ILE A 112 14.37 10.10 12.07
CA ILE A 112 15.10 8.81 12.00
C ILE A 112 16.56 9.07 11.64
N SER A 113 16.83 9.94 10.68
CA SER A 113 18.19 10.29 10.23
C SER A 113 19.09 10.78 11.36
N LYS A 114 18.56 11.49 12.37
CA LYS A 114 19.35 12.02 13.51
C LYS A 114 20.08 10.95 14.31
N VAL A 115 19.60 9.73 14.33
CA VAL A 115 20.19 8.63 15.09
C VAL A 115 21.06 7.71 14.24
N ILE A 116 21.14 7.93 12.93
CA ILE A 116 21.92 7.12 12.00
C ILE A 116 23.37 7.60 11.97
N LYS A 117 24.30 6.73 12.32
CA LYS A 117 25.75 6.99 12.27
C LYS A 117 26.39 6.62 10.93
N PHE A 118 25.70 5.84 10.11
CA PHE A 118 26.14 5.47 8.76
C PHE A 118 26.06 6.64 7.81
N GLU A 119 26.93 6.66 6.81
CA GLU A 119 26.83 7.61 5.70
C GLU A 119 25.52 7.37 4.94
N HIS A 120 24.66 8.36 4.93
CA HIS A 120 23.34 8.30 4.32
C HIS A 120 22.86 9.65 3.84
N SER A 121 21.81 9.66 3.07
CA SER A 121 21.12 10.88 2.63
C SER A 121 19.60 10.68 2.63
N ILE A 122 18.87 11.78 2.89
CA ILE A 122 17.43 11.85 2.62
C ILE A 122 17.29 12.39 1.19
N VAL A 123 16.68 11.60 0.31
CA VAL A 123 16.51 11.98 -1.09
C VAL A 123 15.07 11.79 -1.54
N ASP A 124 14.69 12.55 -2.56
CA ASP A 124 13.42 12.34 -3.23
C ASP A 124 13.47 11.10 -4.11
N ASP A 125 12.49 10.24 -3.93
CA ASP A 125 12.29 9.03 -4.72
C ASP A 125 10.78 8.79 -4.89
N TYR A 126 10.41 7.65 -5.40
CA TYR A 126 9.02 7.30 -5.65
C TYR A 126 8.67 5.96 -5.00
N SER A 127 7.55 5.95 -4.28
CA SER A 127 6.89 4.71 -3.88
C SER A 127 6.05 4.16 -5.04
N ILE A 128 6.10 2.85 -5.24
CA ILE A 128 5.34 2.13 -6.27
C ILE A 128 4.23 1.38 -5.57
N MET A 129 3.00 1.44 -6.11
CA MET A 129 1.83 0.82 -5.50
C MET A 129 1.70 -0.69 -5.73
N GLY A 130 2.69 -1.32 -6.36
CA GLY A 130 2.76 -2.75 -6.64
C GLY A 130 2.76 -3.07 -8.13
N GLY A 131 3.42 -4.19 -8.49
CA GLY A 131 3.69 -4.54 -9.87
C GLY A 131 2.47 -4.97 -10.72
N GLY A 132 1.34 -5.23 -10.10
CA GLY A 132 0.11 -5.67 -10.80
C GLY A 132 -1.01 -4.64 -10.80
N THR A 133 -0.78 -3.47 -10.17
CA THR A 133 -1.81 -2.44 -10.05
C THR A 133 -1.17 -1.08 -10.26
N MET A 134 -1.61 -0.36 -11.28
CA MET A 134 -1.09 0.95 -11.65
C MET A 134 0.45 0.98 -11.75
N PRO A 135 1.10 0.13 -12.57
CA PRO A 135 2.56 -0.02 -12.60
C PRO A 135 3.29 1.28 -12.96
N ASN A 136 2.61 2.20 -13.61
CA ASN A 136 3.16 3.50 -14.03
C ASN A 136 2.90 4.63 -13.01
N LYS A 137 2.16 4.36 -11.93
CA LYS A 137 1.88 5.37 -10.90
C LYS A 137 2.93 5.35 -9.83
N LYS A 138 3.59 6.49 -9.71
CA LYS A 138 4.63 6.75 -8.73
C LYS A 138 4.14 7.84 -7.79
N ILE A 139 4.30 7.63 -6.48
CA ILE A 139 3.99 8.62 -5.46
C ILE A 139 5.31 9.15 -4.92
N GLN A 140 5.53 10.45 -5.01
CA GLN A 140 6.74 11.07 -4.47
C GLN A 140 6.87 10.77 -2.97
N SER A 141 8.03 10.28 -2.56
CA SER A 141 8.32 9.92 -1.19
C SER A 141 9.76 10.29 -0.82
N PRO A 142 10.00 10.89 0.34
CA PRO A 142 11.35 11.01 0.86
C PRO A 142 11.80 9.65 1.38
N VAL A 143 13.03 9.28 1.05
CA VAL A 143 13.62 8.00 1.45
C VAL A 143 14.97 8.17 2.10
N LEU A 144 15.32 7.28 3.03
CA LEU A 144 16.68 7.16 3.55
C LEU A 144 17.47 6.25 2.62
N LYS A 145 18.59 6.76 2.08
CA LYS A 145 19.40 6.10 1.08
C LYS A 145 20.82 5.90 1.58
N PHE A 146 21.34 4.69 1.40
CA PHE A 146 22.68 4.26 1.78
C PHE A 146 23.39 3.66 0.57
N ASP A 147 24.69 3.90 0.43
CA ASP A 147 25.51 3.23 -0.56
C ASP A 147 25.98 1.85 -0.06
N ILE A 148 25.77 0.80 -0.85
CA ILE A 148 26.16 -0.59 -0.47
C ILE A 148 27.68 -0.71 -0.31
N LEU A 149 28.46 -0.01 -1.13
CA LEU A 149 29.92 -0.05 -1.08
C LEU A 149 30.46 0.40 0.29
N ASN A 150 29.80 1.39 0.92
CA ASN A 150 30.21 1.91 2.23
C ASN A 150 29.51 1.22 3.40
N ASN A 151 28.46 0.44 3.13
CA ASN A 151 27.57 -0.14 4.15
C ASN A 151 27.24 -1.62 3.85
N GLY A 152 28.24 -2.41 3.46
CA GLY A 152 28.05 -3.79 2.95
C GLY A 152 27.32 -4.76 3.87
N HIS A 153 27.42 -4.58 5.19
CA HIS A 153 26.74 -5.42 6.19
C HIS A 153 25.33 -4.93 6.52
N LEU A 154 25.01 -3.65 6.29
CA LEU A 154 23.77 -3.02 6.71
C LEU A 154 22.52 -3.77 6.23
N LEU A 155 22.53 -4.27 5.00
CA LEU A 155 21.38 -5.03 4.46
C LEU A 155 21.12 -6.30 5.26
N GLY A 156 22.17 -7.05 5.57
CA GLY A 156 22.10 -8.26 6.39
C GLY A 156 21.58 -7.96 7.79
N ASP A 157 22.09 -6.91 8.41
CA ASP A 157 21.74 -6.50 9.77
C ASP A 157 20.28 -6.02 9.86
N LEU A 158 19.79 -5.25 8.86
CA LEU A 158 18.40 -4.83 8.76
C LEU A 158 17.45 -6.04 8.68
N ILE A 159 17.78 -7.02 7.85
CA ILE A 159 16.94 -8.21 7.65
C ILE A 159 16.99 -9.15 8.87
N SER A 160 18.15 -9.26 9.52
CA SER A 160 18.37 -10.13 10.68
C SER A 160 17.91 -9.55 12.01
N ASN A 161 17.46 -8.29 12.02
CA ASN A 161 16.98 -7.64 13.24
C ASN A 161 15.80 -8.42 13.84
N SER A 162 15.61 -8.35 15.15
CA SER A 162 14.50 -9.02 15.87
C SER A 162 13.11 -8.71 15.28
N THR A 163 12.93 -7.48 14.79
CA THR A 163 11.84 -7.10 13.89
C THR A 163 12.48 -6.73 12.57
N PRO A 164 12.43 -7.60 11.55
CA PRO A 164 13.09 -7.35 10.27
C PRO A 164 12.66 -6.04 9.62
N ILE A 165 13.65 -5.28 9.15
CA ILE A 165 13.44 -4.08 8.35
C ILE A 165 13.80 -4.42 6.92
N ILE A 166 12.81 -4.45 6.03
CA ILE A 166 12.98 -4.88 4.64
C ILE A 166 13.10 -3.65 3.74
N PRO A 167 14.32 -3.25 3.34
CA PRO A 167 14.52 -2.12 2.44
C PRO A 167 14.29 -2.52 0.98
N ARG A 168 14.11 -1.52 0.11
CA ARG A 168 14.33 -1.72 -1.33
C ARG A 168 15.82 -1.72 -1.61
N THR A 169 16.26 -2.58 -2.51
CA THR A 169 17.67 -2.64 -2.91
C THR A 169 17.81 -2.57 -4.43
N ASN A 170 18.89 -1.99 -4.87
CA ASN A 170 19.41 -2.15 -6.21
C ASN A 170 20.91 -2.51 -6.10
N LYS A 171 21.62 -2.66 -7.23
CA LYS A 171 23.03 -3.09 -7.25
C LYS A 171 23.98 -2.23 -6.41
N GLU A 172 23.61 -0.99 -6.12
CA GLU A 172 24.49 0.00 -5.50
C GLU A 172 23.93 0.58 -4.20
N LYS A 173 22.62 0.43 -3.94
CA LYS A 173 21.95 1.22 -2.91
C LYS A 173 20.94 0.42 -2.11
N ILE A 174 20.88 0.76 -0.81
CA ILE A 174 19.83 0.34 0.13
C ILE A 174 18.92 1.55 0.35
N VAL A 175 17.62 1.36 0.25
CA VAL A 175 16.62 2.43 0.33
C VAL A 175 15.53 2.06 1.32
N ILE A 176 15.40 2.83 2.39
CA ILE A 176 14.29 2.71 3.35
C ILE A 176 13.25 3.77 3.01
N ASP A 177 12.09 3.31 2.52
CA ASP A 177 10.97 4.17 2.16
C ASP A 177 10.01 4.32 3.33
N ILE A 178 10.00 5.50 3.94
CA ILE A 178 9.22 5.79 5.14
C ILE A 178 7.70 5.72 4.88
N ARG A 179 7.24 5.92 3.63
CA ARG A 179 5.83 5.79 3.27
C ARG A 179 5.32 4.35 3.46
N SER A 180 6.16 3.35 3.21
CA SER A 180 5.80 1.94 3.33
C SER A 180 5.76 1.42 4.77
N SER A 181 6.07 2.27 5.76
CA SER A 181 6.07 1.93 7.18
C SER A 181 5.04 2.73 7.97
N ASP A 182 4.30 2.08 8.87
CA ASP A 182 3.45 2.79 9.83
C ASP A 182 4.32 3.60 10.80
N LYS A 183 3.84 4.78 11.20
CA LYS A 183 4.54 5.68 12.14
C LYS A 183 4.94 4.98 13.45
N LYS A 184 4.13 4.05 13.93
CA LYS A 184 4.44 3.26 15.14
C LYS A 184 5.74 2.46 15.05
N ASN A 185 6.21 2.18 13.82
CA ASN A 185 7.43 1.42 13.56
C ASN A 185 8.68 2.32 13.48
N ASP A 186 8.54 3.64 13.53
CA ASP A 186 9.68 4.58 13.48
C ASP A 186 10.66 4.30 14.62
N GLU A 187 10.16 3.96 15.81
CA GLU A 187 10.99 3.61 16.95
C GLU A 187 11.77 2.29 16.74
N ILE A 188 11.22 1.34 16.02
CA ILE A 188 11.93 0.10 15.66
C ILE A 188 13.12 0.43 14.77
N ILE A 189 12.91 1.30 13.77
CA ILE A 189 13.97 1.74 12.85
C ILE A 189 15.04 2.53 13.61
N LYS A 190 14.65 3.46 14.48
CA LYS A 190 15.59 4.24 15.31
C LYS A 190 16.40 3.34 16.24
N ASN A 191 15.77 2.43 16.95
CA ASN A 191 16.42 1.51 17.87
C ASN A 191 17.43 0.60 17.17
N PHE A 192 17.10 0.14 15.96
CA PHE A 192 18.04 -0.58 15.13
C PHE A 192 19.33 0.24 14.91
N PHE A 193 19.22 1.49 14.45
CA PHE A 193 20.39 2.32 14.18
C PHE A 193 21.12 2.80 15.44
N LEU A 194 20.45 2.92 16.57
CA LEU A 194 21.10 3.23 17.86
C LEU A 194 21.93 2.05 18.39
N SER A 195 21.59 0.82 18.02
CA SER A 195 22.31 -0.39 18.45
C SER A 195 23.54 -0.71 17.59
N GLN A 196 23.75 0.01 16.49
CA GLN A 196 24.92 -0.08 15.61
C GLN A 196 25.98 0.95 16.08
#